data_f4029561d1e359d0890affdf3409cfe5
#
_entry.id   f4029561d1e359d0890affdf3409cfe5
#
_cell.length_a   1.000
_cell.length_b   1.000
_cell.length_c   1.000
_cell.angle_alpha   90.00
_cell.angle_beta   90.00
_cell.angle_gamma   90.00
#
_symmetry.space_group_name_H-M   'P 1'
#
loop_
_entity.id
_entity.type
_entity.pdbx_description
1 polymer ?
#
loop_
_entity_poly.entity_id
_entity_poly.type
_entity_poly.pdbx_seq_one_letter_code
_entity_poly.pdbx_strand_id
1 'polypeptide(L)'
;TIAINSGKINDAMVSDCDALSESLGIPVVAVDNELNNSAEAFRFMGELLGVEDHAEELAQYAEQVFTDINALSDIPEEKKVSVYFGNGEDSLETAPRGSQHAQILDAINAVNVADLGLGDGSRVQISAEQLLAWDPDVIVVNGEPKADKSGNSAAEDILSNPDYASLKAVEDQKVYGTPNAPFSWVDRPAGPNRLIGMRWFSALIYPE
;
A
#
# COMPACT_ATOMS: atom_id res chain seq x y z
N THR A 1 28.48 3.77 -12.49
CA THR A 1 27.37 4.50 -11.83
C THR A 1 26.14 4.38 -12.70
N ILE A 2 25.03 4.03 -12.10
CA ILE A 2 23.69 3.97 -12.72
C ILE A 2 22.71 4.74 -11.85
N ALA A 3 21.61 5.22 -12.44
CA ALA A 3 20.46 5.72 -11.71
C ALA A 3 19.30 4.74 -11.89
N ILE A 4 18.44 4.65 -10.90
CA ILE A 4 17.26 3.77 -10.92
C ILE A 4 16.02 4.63 -10.81
N ASN A 5 15.07 4.44 -11.73
CA ASN A 5 13.74 5.00 -11.69
C ASN A 5 12.75 3.87 -11.41
N SER A 6 12.03 3.94 -10.30
CA SER A 6 11.12 2.89 -9.86
C SER A 6 9.66 3.32 -10.01
N GLY A 7 8.87 2.54 -10.73
CA GLY A 7 7.47 2.84 -10.99
C GLY A 7 6.83 1.76 -11.86
N LYS A 8 5.58 1.99 -12.26
CA LYS A 8 4.91 1.15 -13.26
C LYS A 8 5.56 1.35 -14.62
N ILE A 9 6.09 0.28 -15.22
CA ILE A 9 6.72 0.36 -16.54
C ILE A 9 5.65 0.60 -17.61
N ASN A 10 5.80 1.71 -18.33
CA ASN A 10 5.00 2.11 -19.47
C ASN A 10 5.82 3.01 -20.40
N ASP A 11 5.28 3.37 -21.55
CA ASP A 11 6.00 4.17 -22.56
C ASP A 11 6.47 5.53 -22.01
N ALA A 12 5.70 6.16 -21.13
CA ALA A 12 6.10 7.42 -20.50
C ALA A 12 7.33 7.24 -19.60
N MET A 13 7.34 6.21 -18.75
CA MET A 13 8.48 5.92 -17.89
C MET A 13 9.74 5.59 -18.68
N VAL A 14 9.60 4.83 -19.78
CA VAL A 14 10.73 4.52 -20.66
C VAL A 14 11.28 5.80 -21.26
N SER A 15 10.41 6.67 -21.81
CA SER A 15 10.82 7.97 -22.36
C SER A 15 11.50 8.88 -21.33
N ASP A 16 10.99 8.88 -20.08
CA ASP A 16 11.60 9.65 -18.99
C ASP A 16 12.99 9.11 -18.63
N CYS A 17 13.18 7.80 -18.59
CA CYS A 17 14.47 7.17 -18.34
C CYS A 17 15.49 7.51 -19.45
N ASP A 18 15.06 7.50 -20.71
CA ASP A 18 15.90 7.86 -21.85
C ASP A 18 16.33 9.34 -21.76
N ALA A 19 15.39 10.24 -21.52
CA ALA A 19 15.67 11.68 -21.37
C ALA A 19 16.60 11.97 -20.18
N LEU A 20 16.38 11.29 -19.06
CA LEU A 20 17.25 11.40 -17.89
C LEU A 20 18.66 10.84 -18.16
N SER A 21 18.77 9.71 -18.87
CA SER A 21 20.07 9.12 -19.26
C SER A 21 20.87 10.10 -20.12
N GLU A 22 20.22 10.74 -21.08
CA GLU A 22 20.83 11.75 -21.94
C GLU A 22 21.30 12.97 -21.15
N SER A 23 20.43 13.47 -20.25
CA SER A 23 20.72 14.65 -19.42
C SER A 23 21.84 14.43 -18.40
N LEU A 24 21.88 13.24 -17.78
CA LEU A 24 22.82 12.91 -16.71
C LEU A 24 24.14 12.32 -17.23
N GLY A 25 24.17 11.84 -18.47
CA GLY A 25 25.32 11.15 -19.05
C GLY A 25 25.65 9.81 -18.39
N ILE A 26 24.67 9.19 -17.72
CA ILE A 26 24.76 7.85 -17.11
C ILE A 26 23.50 7.04 -17.44
N PRO A 27 23.57 5.71 -17.47
CA PRO A 27 22.37 4.89 -17.65
C PRO A 27 21.34 5.14 -16.56
N VAL A 28 20.07 5.30 -16.95
CA VAL A 28 18.92 5.31 -16.06
C VAL A 28 18.09 4.07 -16.36
N VAL A 29 17.86 3.23 -15.36
CA VAL A 29 17.20 1.94 -15.51
C VAL A 29 15.83 2.00 -14.87
N ALA A 30 14.79 1.60 -15.62
CA ALA A 30 13.44 1.45 -15.11
C ALA A 30 13.31 0.14 -14.32
N VAL A 31 12.77 0.20 -13.11
CA VAL A 31 12.47 -0.97 -12.28
C VAL A 31 10.97 -0.98 -11.96
N ASP A 32 10.32 -2.09 -12.29
CA ASP A 32 8.91 -2.28 -12.00
C ASP A 32 8.66 -2.35 -10.49
N ASN A 33 7.72 -1.56 -10.00
CA ASN A 33 7.31 -1.56 -8.60
C ASN A 33 5.85 -2.02 -8.40
N GLU A 34 5.25 -2.62 -9.43
CA GLU A 34 3.95 -3.29 -9.26
C GLU A 34 4.12 -4.44 -8.27
N LEU A 35 3.18 -4.55 -7.32
CA LEU A 35 3.30 -5.49 -6.20
C LEU A 35 3.46 -6.93 -6.68
N ASN A 36 2.69 -7.32 -7.70
CA ASN A 36 2.71 -8.67 -8.26
C ASN A 36 4.01 -9.03 -8.99
N ASN A 37 4.80 -8.04 -9.39
CA ASN A 37 6.07 -8.22 -10.11
C ASN A 37 7.28 -8.16 -9.17
N SER A 38 7.07 -8.16 -7.86
CA SER A 38 8.14 -8.00 -6.87
C SER A 38 9.27 -9.03 -7.02
N ALA A 39 8.95 -10.30 -7.27
CA ALA A 39 9.97 -11.34 -7.42
C ALA A 39 10.86 -11.12 -8.65
N GLU A 40 10.26 -10.75 -9.79
CA GLU A 40 10.99 -10.44 -11.01
C GLU A 40 11.84 -9.17 -10.86
N ALA A 41 11.30 -8.15 -10.18
CA ALA A 41 12.03 -6.91 -9.88
C ALA A 41 13.25 -7.18 -9.00
N PHE A 42 13.16 -8.08 -8.00
CA PHE A 42 14.32 -8.48 -7.22
C PHE A 42 15.38 -9.18 -8.06
N ARG A 43 15.00 -10.17 -8.89
CA ARG A 43 15.93 -10.87 -9.78
C ARG A 43 16.62 -9.92 -10.74
N PHE A 44 15.86 -9.03 -11.38
CA PHE A 44 16.43 -8.01 -12.26
C PHE A 44 17.43 -7.10 -11.53
N MET A 45 17.09 -6.65 -10.32
CA MET A 45 18.02 -5.84 -9.51
C MET A 45 19.25 -6.63 -9.08
N GLY A 46 19.12 -7.94 -8.83
CA GLY A 46 20.24 -8.83 -8.54
C GLY A 46 21.25 -8.87 -9.67
N GLU A 47 20.81 -9.13 -10.90
CA GLU A 47 21.65 -9.12 -12.10
C GLU A 47 22.30 -7.74 -12.32
N LEU A 48 21.52 -6.66 -12.17
CA LEU A 48 21.99 -5.29 -12.37
C LEU A 48 23.10 -4.89 -11.40
N LEU A 49 23.06 -5.37 -10.17
CA LEU A 49 23.96 -4.98 -9.08
C LEU A 49 25.02 -6.04 -8.78
N GLY A 50 24.96 -7.24 -9.37
CA GLY A 50 25.87 -8.35 -9.12
C GLY A 50 25.68 -8.95 -7.72
N VAL A 51 24.43 -9.10 -7.28
CA VAL A 51 24.04 -9.66 -5.97
C VAL A 51 22.91 -10.70 -6.14
N GLU A 52 23.05 -11.56 -7.14
CA GLU A 52 22.01 -12.48 -7.61
C GLU A 52 21.53 -13.43 -6.52
N ASP A 53 22.44 -13.98 -5.69
CA ASP A 53 22.09 -14.90 -4.62
C ASP A 53 21.15 -14.26 -3.60
N HIS A 54 21.43 -13.05 -3.17
CA HIS A 54 20.60 -12.32 -2.22
C HIS A 54 19.27 -11.88 -2.85
N ALA A 55 19.30 -11.50 -4.12
CA ALA A 55 18.09 -11.13 -4.86
C ALA A 55 17.14 -12.34 -5.04
N GLU A 56 17.69 -13.54 -5.26
CA GLU A 56 16.91 -14.77 -5.34
C GLU A 56 16.22 -15.11 -4.00
N GLU A 57 16.92 -14.93 -2.86
CA GLU A 57 16.30 -15.08 -1.53
C GLU A 57 15.08 -14.16 -1.34
N LEU A 58 15.21 -12.88 -1.78
CA LEU A 58 14.11 -11.91 -1.70
C LEU A 58 12.98 -12.25 -2.68
N ALA A 59 13.31 -12.74 -3.86
CA ALA A 59 12.33 -13.18 -4.86
C ALA A 59 11.51 -14.38 -4.34
N GLN A 60 12.18 -15.38 -3.78
CA GLN A 60 11.53 -16.54 -3.18
C GLN A 60 10.64 -16.14 -1.98
N TYR A 61 11.09 -15.18 -1.18
CA TYR A 61 10.23 -14.63 -0.11
C TYR A 61 8.97 -13.98 -0.67
N ALA A 62 9.08 -13.20 -1.75
CA ALA A 62 7.93 -12.59 -2.41
C ALA A 62 6.95 -13.66 -2.91
N GLU A 63 7.44 -14.68 -3.63
CA GLU A 63 6.64 -15.79 -4.14
C GLU A 63 5.94 -16.57 -3.00
N GLN A 64 6.65 -16.77 -1.88
CA GLN A 64 6.06 -17.41 -0.69
C GLN A 64 4.94 -16.56 -0.08
N VAL A 65 5.11 -15.23 0.00
CA VAL A 65 4.06 -14.33 0.50
C VAL A 65 2.80 -14.44 -0.36
N PHE A 66 2.95 -14.40 -1.69
CA PHE A 66 1.81 -14.55 -2.60
C PHE A 66 1.17 -15.93 -2.50
N THR A 67 1.96 -16.98 -2.30
CA THR A 67 1.44 -18.34 -2.08
C THR A 67 0.61 -18.43 -0.81
N ASP A 68 1.12 -17.87 0.30
CA ASP A 68 0.42 -17.87 1.59
C ASP A 68 -0.91 -17.10 1.52
N ILE A 69 -0.92 -15.98 0.79
CA ILE A 69 -2.09 -15.10 0.68
C ILE A 69 -3.10 -15.63 -0.35
N ASN A 70 -2.66 -16.45 -1.29
CA ASN A 70 -3.56 -17.01 -2.31
C ASN A 70 -4.76 -17.78 -1.71
N ALA A 71 -4.60 -18.34 -0.50
CA ALA A 71 -5.71 -18.97 0.23
C ALA A 71 -6.87 -17.99 0.52
N LEU A 72 -6.60 -16.69 0.59
CA LEU A 72 -7.62 -15.66 0.79
C LEU A 72 -8.50 -15.44 -0.44
N SER A 73 -8.07 -15.89 -1.63
CA SER A 73 -8.86 -15.80 -2.86
C SER A 73 -10.17 -16.60 -2.79
N ASP A 74 -10.21 -17.63 -1.95
CA ASP A 74 -11.37 -18.49 -1.77
C ASP A 74 -12.40 -17.93 -0.76
N ILE A 75 -12.12 -16.76 -0.15
CA ILE A 75 -13.06 -16.11 0.78
C ILE A 75 -14.30 -15.68 0.00
N PRO A 76 -15.51 -16.18 0.39
CA PRO A 76 -16.76 -15.77 -0.25
C PRO A 76 -17.01 -14.27 -0.12
N GLU A 77 -17.69 -13.68 -1.10
CA GLU A 77 -17.93 -12.22 -1.16
C GLU A 77 -18.58 -11.68 0.12
N GLU A 78 -19.54 -12.43 0.69
CA GLU A 78 -20.24 -12.06 1.92
C GLU A 78 -19.39 -12.13 3.20
N LYS A 79 -18.18 -12.66 3.10
CA LYS A 79 -17.21 -12.76 4.21
C LYS A 79 -16.00 -11.85 4.02
N LYS A 80 -15.93 -11.14 2.90
CA LYS A 80 -14.88 -10.18 2.68
C LYS A 80 -15.02 -9.00 3.63
N VAL A 81 -13.91 -8.58 4.20
CA VAL A 81 -13.85 -7.43 5.11
C VAL A 81 -13.76 -6.14 4.30
N SER A 82 -14.65 -5.20 4.58
CA SER A 82 -14.61 -3.87 4.00
C SER A 82 -13.61 -2.99 4.74
N VAL A 83 -12.75 -2.32 3.96
CA VAL A 83 -11.63 -1.56 4.50
C VAL A 83 -11.63 -0.14 3.93
N TYR A 84 -11.50 0.84 4.80
CA TYR A 84 -11.09 2.20 4.47
C TYR A 84 -9.59 2.37 4.72
N PHE A 85 -8.86 2.87 3.72
CA PHE A 85 -7.44 3.21 3.86
C PHE A 85 -7.27 4.72 3.79
N GLY A 86 -7.05 5.34 4.95
CA GLY A 86 -6.93 6.79 5.11
C GLY A 86 -5.49 7.27 5.10
N ASN A 87 -5.27 8.41 4.46
CA ASN A 87 -4.00 9.13 4.37
C ASN A 87 -4.22 10.62 4.64
N GLY A 88 -3.15 11.38 4.64
CA GLY A 88 -3.21 12.81 4.92
C GLY A 88 -3.32 13.13 6.41
N GLU A 89 -3.32 14.42 6.71
CA GLU A 89 -3.32 14.94 8.09
C GLU A 89 -4.66 14.66 8.81
N ASP A 90 -5.75 14.68 8.04
CA ASP A 90 -7.12 14.43 8.51
C ASP A 90 -7.60 13.00 8.29
N SER A 91 -6.74 12.13 7.73
CA SER A 91 -7.07 10.75 7.32
C SER A 91 -8.22 10.64 6.31
N LEU A 92 -8.57 11.72 5.61
CA LEU A 92 -9.64 11.77 4.61
C LEU A 92 -9.13 11.76 3.16
N GLU A 93 -7.82 11.65 2.93
CA GLU A 93 -7.26 11.33 1.64
C GLU A 93 -7.21 9.80 1.49
N THR A 94 -7.82 9.23 0.45
CA THR A 94 -7.87 7.78 0.25
C THR A 94 -7.34 7.35 -1.11
N ALA A 95 -6.94 6.08 -1.21
CA ALA A 95 -6.53 5.45 -2.44
C ALA A 95 -7.71 4.67 -3.04
N PRO A 96 -8.28 5.10 -4.18
CA PRO A 96 -9.39 4.39 -4.81
C PRO A 96 -9.01 2.98 -5.25
N ARG A 97 -10.02 2.11 -5.39
CA ARG A 97 -9.86 0.77 -5.95
C ARG A 97 -9.14 0.82 -7.31
N GLY A 98 -8.14 -0.05 -7.49
CA GLY A 98 -7.32 -0.11 -8.70
C GLY A 98 -6.19 0.92 -8.76
N SER A 99 -6.03 1.79 -7.75
CA SER A 99 -4.87 2.65 -7.66
C SER A 99 -3.62 1.88 -7.22
N GLN A 100 -2.44 2.35 -7.60
CA GLN A 100 -1.17 1.76 -7.18
C GLN A 100 -1.01 1.74 -5.65
N HIS A 101 -1.63 2.68 -4.93
CA HIS A 101 -1.58 2.79 -3.49
C HIS A 101 -2.55 1.85 -2.76
N ALA A 102 -3.50 1.24 -3.49
CA ALA A 102 -4.49 0.31 -2.96
C ALA A 102 -4.20 -1.16 -3.31
N GLN A 103 -3.12 -1.45 -4.05
CA GLN A 103 -2.79 -2.82 -4.52
C GLN A 103 -2.75 -3.87 -3.42
N ILE A 104 -2.35 -3.48 -2.21
CA ILE A 104 -2.30 -4.41 -1.09
C ILE A 104 -3.69 -4.90 -0.68
N LEU A 105 -4.72 -4.04 -0.75
CA LEU A 105 -6.10 -4.41 -0.45
C LEU A 105 -6.64 -5.43 -1.46
N ASP A 106 -6.35 -5.20 -2.74
CA ASP A 106 -6.73 -6.13 -3.80
C ASP A 106 -6.02 -7.49 -3.62
N ALA A 107 -4.73 -7.46 -3.30
CA ALA A 107 -3.92 -8.67 -3.12
C ALA A 107 -4.39 -9.55 -1.96
N ILE A 108 -4.87 -8.95 -0.86
CA ILE A 108 -5.38 -9.69 0.30
C ILE A 108 -6.88 -9.95 0.25
N ASN A 109 -7.51 -9.73 -0.90
CA ASN A 109 -8.95 -9.95 -1.12
C ASN A 109 -9.87 -9.15 -0.18
N ALA A 110 -9.44 -7.95 0.23
CA ALA A 110 -10.26 -7.02 1.00
C ALA A 110 -11.17 -6.19 0.08
N VAL A 111 -12.30 -5.73 0.59
CA VAL A 111 -13.17 -4.79 -0.12
C VAL A 111 -12.72 -3.36 0.18
N ASN A 112 -12.02 -2.73 -0.75
CA ASN A 112 -11.75 -1.30 -0.64
C ASN A 112 -13.04 -0.51 -0.81
N VAL A 113 -13.50 0.21 0.24
CA VAL A 113 -14.75 0.98 0.20
C VAL A 113 -14.67 2.20 -0.73
N ALA A 114 -13.46 2.67 -1.04
CA ALA A 114 -13.25 3.78 -1.96
C ALA A 114 -13.39 3.32 -3.43
N ASP A 115 -14.58 2.92 -3.82
CA ASP A 115 -14.94 2.62 -5.21
C ASP A 115 -15.24 3.92 -5.96
N LEU A 116 -14.18 4.70 -6.17
CA LEU A 116 -14.21 5.99 -6.83
C LEU A 116 -13.41 5.92 -8.13
N GLY A 117 -13.73 6.78 -9.09
CA GLY A 117 -12.89 6.91 -10.28
C GLY A 117 -11.47 7.36 -9.89
N LEU A 118 -10.45 6.80 -10.55
CA LEU A 118 -9.05 7.15 -10.29
C LEU A 118 -8.72 8.63 -10.57
N GLY A 119 -9.52 9.31 -11.40
CA GLY A 119 -9.25 10.70 -11.79
C GLY A 119 -7.84 10.87 -12.37
N ASP A 120 -7.28 12.07 -12.21
CA ASP A 120 -5.91 12.39 -12.63
C ASP A 120 -4.87 12.06 -11.55
N GLY A 121 -5.31 11.60 -10.37
CA GLY A 121 -4.47 11.31 -9.21
C GLY A 121 -4.60 9.87 -8.70
N SER A 122 -3.58 9.41 -8.02
CA SER A 122 -3.57 8.10 -7.37
C SER A 122 -4.29 8.08 -6.02
N ARG A 123 -4.72 9.25 -5.54
CA ARG A 123 -5.46 9.47 -4.29
C ARG A 123 -6.55 10.51 -4.48
N VAL A 124 -7.58 10.43 -3.68
CA VAL A 124 -8.76 11.29 -3.71
C VAL A 124 -9.08 11.77 -2.30
N GLN A 125 -9.33 13.08 -2.14
CA GLN A 125 -9.87 13.65 -0.91
C GLN A 125 -11.37 13.36 -0.84
N ILE A 126 -11.83 12.87 0.31
CA ILE A 126 -13.25 12.63 0.61
C ILE A 126 -13.71 13.51 1.75
N SER A 127 -15.02 13.56 1.99
CA SER A 127 -15.57 14.20 3.18
C SER A 127 -15.77 13.19 4.32
N ALA A 128 -15.92 13.70 5.55
CA ALA A 128 -16.26 12.86 6.71
C ALA A 128 -17.61 12.16 6.53
N GLU A 129 -18.59 12.82 5.90
CA GLU A 129 -19.91 12.24 5.59
C GLU A 129 -19.78 11.06 4.61
N GLN A 130 -18.82 11.12 3.67
CA GLN A 130 -18.59 10.02 2.76
C GLN A 130 -18.01 8.81 3.50
N LEU A 131 -17.08 9.00 4.43
CA LEU A 131 -16.56 7.94 5.30
C LEU A 131 -17.67 7.32 6.16
N LEU A 132 -18.53 8.17 6.77
CA LEU A 132 -19.69 7.71 7.53
C LEU A 132 -20.69 6.92 6.68
N ALA A 133 -20.89 7.32 5.42
CA ALA A 133 -21.78 6.62 4.51
C ALA A 133 -21.23 5.26 4.05
N TRP A 134 -19.92 5.10 3.99
CA TRP A 134 -19.29 3.81 3.66
C TRP A 134 -19.30 2.83 4.82
N ASP A 135 -19.22 3.32 6.05
CA ASP A 135 -19.22 2.55 7.29
C ASP A 135 -18.40 1.24 7.23
N PRO A 136 -17.08 1.33 7.04
CA PRO A 136 -16.22 0.17 6.83
C PRO A 136 -16.10 -0.71 8.07
N ASP A 137 -15.84 -2.02 7.87
CA ASP A 137 -15.56 -2.96 8.96
C ASP A 137 -14.22 -2.65 9.65
N VAL A 138 -13.24 -2.15 8.89
CA VAL A 138 -11.90 -1.84 9.37
C VAL A 138 -11.43 -0.51 8.77
N ILE A 139 -10.79 0.31 9.59
CA ILE A 139 -10.09 1.52 9.16
C ILE A 139 -8.59 1.32 9.37
N VAL A 140 -7.80 1.53 8.33
CA VAL A 140 -6.35 1.58 8.41
C VAL A 140 -5.89 2.95 7.95
N VAL A 141 -5.06 3.61 8.75
CA VAL A 141 -4.58 4.95 8.46
C VAL A 141 -3.06 4.99 8.34
N ASN A 142 -2.59 5.70 7.35
CA ASN A 142 -1.17 5.92 7.11
C ASN A 142 -0.76 7.27 7.71
N GLY A 143 -0.83 7.36 9.04
CA GLY A 143 -0.50 8.56 9.79
C GLY A 143 0.58 8.26 10.81
N GLU A 144 1.75 8.87 10.64
CA GLU A 144 2.77 8.84 11.67
C GLU A 144 2.40 9.78 12.82
N PRO A 145 2.79 9.42 14.05
CA PRO A 145 2.92 10.43 15.09
C PRO A 145 3.85 11.53 14.59
N LYS A 146 3.59 12.79 14.91
CA LYS A 146 4.50 13.89 14.59
C LYS A 146 5.92 13.51 14.97
N ALA A 147 6.92 13.99 14.23
CA ALA A 147 8.32 13.62 14.40
C ALA A 147 8.85 13.82 15.84
N ASP A 148 8.23 14.72 16.61
CA ASP A 148 8.50 14.99 18.03
C ASP A 148 7.69 14.07 18.99
N LYS A 149 6.91 13.13 18.45
CA LYS A 149 5.98 12.26 19.18
C LYS A 149 4.94 13.02 20.02
N SER A 150 4.68 14.27 19.68
CA SER A 150 3.61 15.06 20.29
C SER A 150 2.28 14.80 19.58
N GLY A 151 1.22 14.66 20.34
CA GLY A 151 -0.13 14.40 19.83
C GLY A 151 -0.45 12.91 19.67
N ASN A 152 -1.67 12.63 19.30
CA ASN A 152 -2.17 11.29 19.03
C ASN A 152 -1.66 10.77 17.68
N SER A 153 -1.68 9.48 17.50
CA SER A 153 -1.59 8.89 16.16
C SER A 153 -2.89 9.15 15.38
N ALA A 154 -2.85 9.07 14.05
CA ALA A 154 -4.04 9.23 13.22
C ALA A 154 -5.17 8.24 13.60
N ALA A 155 -4.80 7.03 14.03
CA ALA A 155 -5.77 6.04 14.51
C ALA A 155 -6.43 6.48 15.84
N GLU A 156 -5.66 7.03 16.79
CA GLU A 156 -6.18 7.56 18.05
C GLU A 156 -7.07 8.78 17.82
N ASP A 157 -6.72 9.63 16.85
CA ASP A 157 -7.54 10.79 16.49
C ASP A 157 -8.91 10.35 15.96
N ILE A 158 -8.99 9.32 15.10
CA ILE A 158 -10.26 8.76 14.63
C ILE A 158 -11.04 8.13 15.78
N LEU A 159 -10.40 7.28 16.60
CA LEU A 159 -11.05 6.60 17.74
C LEU A 159 -11.60 7.55 18.79
N SER A 160 -10.98 8.70 18.97
CA SER A 160 -11.40 9.72 19.96
C SER A 160 -12.34 10.78 19.41
N ASN A 161 -12.55 10.83 18.09
CA ASN A 161 -13.38 11.84 17.45
C ASN A 161 -14.86 11.47 17.60
N PRO A 162 -15.67 12.32 18.31
CA PRO A 162 -17.09 12.05 18.51
C PRO A 162 -17.90 11.99 17.20
N ASP A 163 -17.45 12.64 16.14
CA ASP A 163 -18.13 12.64 14.85
C ASP A 163 -18.06 11.26 14.17
N TYR A 164 -17.09 10.43 14.53
CA TYR A 164 -16.89 9.08 14.00
C TYR A 164 -17.40 7.96 14.94
N ALA A 165 -17.97 8.32 16.09
CA ALA A 165 -18.38 7.36 17.11
C ALA A 165 -19.40 6.32 16.64
N SER A 166 -20.17 6.60 15.58
CA SER A 166 -21.14 5.69 14.99
C SER A 166 -20.57 4.76 13.91
N LEU A 167 -19.31 4.92 13.53
CA LEU A 167 -18.67 4.00 12.57
C LEU A 167 -18.46 2.63 13.20
N LYS A 168 -18.83 1.57 12.47
CA LYS A 168 -18.66 0.19 12.91
C LYS A 168 -17.20 -0.12 13.31
N ALA A 169 -16.24 0.35 12.52
CA ALA A 169 -14.82 0.18 12.85
C ALA A 169 -14.42 0.85 14.16
N VAL A 170 -15.04 1.98 14.53
CA VAL A 170 -14.78 2.71 15.79
C VAL A 170 -15.44 1.99 16.95
N GLU A 171 -16.72 1.57 16.83
CA GLU A 171 -17.46 0.80 17.85
C GLU A 171 -16.73 -0.51 18.16
N ASP A 172 -16.24 -1.21 17.14
CA ASP A 172 -15.51 -2.48 17.26
C ASP A 172 -14.01 -2.32 17.61
N GLN A 173 -13.52 -1.09 17.78
CA GLN A 173 -12.11 -0.76 18.01
C GLN A 173 -11.16 -1.29 16.92
N LYS A 174 -11.62 -1.34 15.66
CA LYS A 174 -10.88 -1.82 14.48
C LYS A 174 -10.32 -0.68 13.64
N VAL A 175 -9.67 0.26 14.30
CA VAL A 175 -8.95 1.39 13.67
C VAL A 175 -7.48 1.24 13.97
N TYR A 176 -6.66 1.12 12.93
CA TYR A 176 -5.25 0.77 13.06
C TYR A 176 -4.35 1.75 12.31
N GLY A 177 -3.22 2.09 12.93
CA GLY A 177 -2.14 2.78 12.25
C GLY A 177 -1.26 1.80 11.45
N THR A 178 -0.87 2.18 10.25
CA THR A 178 0.07 1.39 9.43
C THR A 178 1.44 1.34 10.12
N PRO A 179 2.06 0.15 10.27
CA PRO A 179 3.45 0.06 10.70
C PRO A 179 4.37 0.78 9.72
N ASN A 180 5.39 1.46 10.26
CA ASN A 180 6.14 2.47 9.52
C ASN A 180 7.67 2.42 9.77
N ALA A 181 8.19 1.27 10.13
CA ALA A 181 9.62 1.09 10.37
C ALA A 181 10.16 -0.08 9.52
N PRO A 182 11.15 0.16 8.66
CA PRO A 182 11.82 1.45 8.34
C PRO A 182 11.00 2.38 7.44
N PHE A 183 9.94 1.88 6.79
CA PHE A 183 9.03 2.58 5.89
C PHE A 183 7.62 2.04 6.06
N SER A 184 6.61 2.72 5.49
CA SER A 184 5.22 2.23 5.50
C SER A 184 5.13 0.81 4.90
N TRP A 185 4.41 -0.06 5.61
CA TRP A 185 4.21 -1.44 5.16
C TRP A 185 3.08 -1.57 4.13
N VAL A 186 2.27 -0.54 3.95
CA VAL A 186 1.11 -0.59 3.06
C VAL A 186 1.33 0.19 1.77
N ASP A 187 1.94 1.39 1.85
CA ASP A 187 1.93 2.32 0.73
C ASP A 187 3.35 2.76 0.29
N ARG A 188 3.93 3.77 0.90
CA ARG A 188 5.17 4.42 0.40
C ARG A 188 6.39 4.16 1.29
N PRO A 189 7.57 3.99 0.65
CA PRO A 189 7.78 3.78 -0.78
C PRO A 189 7.14 2.48 -1.28
N ALA A 190 6.69 2.46 -2.54
CA ALA A 190 6.22 1.25 -3.20
C ALA A 190 7.42 0.30 -3.38
N GLY A 191 7.58 -0.64 -2.46
CA GLY A 191 8.75 -1.50 -2.38
C GLY A 191 8.49 -2.77 -1.57
N PRO A 192 9.56 -3.49 -1.17
CA PRO A 192 9.46 -4.79 -0.51
C PRO A 192 8.72 -4.78 0.82
N ASN A 193 8.63 -3.63 1.50
CA ASN A 193 7.86 -3.52 2.74
C ASN A 193 6.40 -3.92 2.57
N ARG A 194 5.82 -3.72 1.38
CA ARG A 194 4.44 -4.13 1.09
C ARG A 194 4.24 -5.65 1.15
N LEU A 195 5.27 -6.45 0.92
CA LEU A 195 5.21 -7.90 1.11
C LEU A 195 5.01 -8.26 2.58
N ILE A 196 5.72 -7.57 3.49
CA ILE A 196 5.51 -7.72 4.94
C ILE A 196 4.11 -7.19 5.30
N GLY A 197 3.74 -6.07 4.70
CA GLY A 197 2.42 -5.45 4.86
C GLY A 197 1.27 -6.36 4.47
N MET A 198 1.40 -7.13 3.38
CA MET A 198 0.39 -8.11 2.98
C MET A 198 0.14 -9.14 4.09
N ARG A 199 1.19 -9.71 4.69
CA ARG A 199 1.07 -10.66 5.81
C ARG A 199 0.47 -10.01 7.06
N TRP A 200 0.94 -8.82 7.40
CA TRP A 200 0.40 -8.06 8.54
C TRP A 200 -1.07 -7.73 8.35
N PHE A 201 -1.44 -7.20 7.19
CA PHE A 201 -2.79 -6.74 6.93
C PHE A 201 -3.78 -7.91 6.79
N SER A 202 -3.36 -8.99 6.12
CA SER A 202 -4.20 -10.19 6.03
C SER A 202 -4.48 -10.80 7.42
N ALA A 203 -3.45 -10.90 8.28
CA ALA A 203 -3.64 -11.37 9.65
C ALA A 203 -4.49 -10.44 10.51
N LEU A 204 -4.51 -9.14 10.18
CA LEU A 204 -5.33 -8.14 10.88
C LEU A 204 -6.81 -8.30 10.57
N ILE A 205 -7.16 -8.51 9.29
CA ILE A 205 -8.56 -8.55 8.82
C ILE A 205 -9.13 -9.97 8.75
N TYR A 206 -8.27 -10.97 8.62
CA TYR A 206 -8.62 -12.40 8.59
C TYR A 206 -7.76 -13.17 9.60
N PRO A 207 -8.06 -13.09 10.90
CA PRO A 207 -7.19 -13.57 11.99
C PRO A 207 -7.13 -15.10 12.18
N GLU A 208 -7.62 -15.93 11.24
CA GLU A 208 -7.56 -17.41 11.32
C GLU A 208 -6.62 -18.02 10.29
#